data_a666e764a682d015ce4e1f41b73904d3
#
_entry.id   a666e764a682d015ce4e1f41b73904d3
#
_cell.length_a   1.000
_cell.length_b   1.000
_cell.length_c   1.000
_cell.angle_alpha   90.00
_cell.angle_beta   90.00
_cell.angle_gamma   90.00
#
_symmetry.space_group_name_H-M   'P 1'
#
loop_
_entity.id
_entity.type
_entity.pdbx_description
1 polymer ?
#
loop_
_entity_poly.entity_id
_entity_poly.type
_entity_poly.pdbx_seq_one_letter_code
_entity_poly.pdbx_strand_id
1 'polypeptide(L)'
;MSETFESQRFGKKVLLTNHAIESMVKRNVTLAEVKRLIEEGQYRAKEGSHGWIFHHFESRDDNLVCAAVVAEEAIIVKTVMVNWKERDTP
;
A
#
# COMPACT_ATOMS: atom_id res chain seq x y z
N MET A 1 3.34 17.45 2.21
CA MET A 1 3.87 16.86 3.45
C MET A 1 3.68 15.35 3.38
N SER A 2 4.71 14.59 3.70
CA SER A 2 4.64 13.14 3.66
C SER A 2 4.43 12.55 5.05
N GLU A 3 3.69 11.45 5.11
CA GLU A 3 3.49 10.71 6.34
C GLU A 3 4.46 9.55 6.40
N THR A 4 4.90 9.19 7.61
CA THR A 4 5.80 8.06 7.82
C THR A 4 5.33 7.22 8.99
N PHE A 5 5.58 5.92 8.90
CA PHE A 5 5.40 5.00 10.02
C PHE A 5 6.31 3.81 9.82
N GLU A 6 6.45 2.98 10.85
CA GLU A 6 7.31 1.81 10.74
C GLU A 6 6.47 0.56 10.49
N SER A 7 6.94 -0.28 9.57
CA SER A 7 6.36 -1.58 9.32
C SER A 7 7.14 -2.64 10.09
N GLN A 8 6.48 -3.33 10.98
CA GLN A 8 7.11 -4.42 11.72
C GLN A 8 7.32 -5.63 10.81
N ARG A 9 6.37 -5.85 9.90
CA ARG A 9 6.45 -6.97 8.96
C ARG A 9 7.71 -6.90 8.10
N PHE A 10 8.01 -5.71 7.58
CA PHE A 10 9.16 -5.52 6.71
C PHE A 10 10.41 -5.04 7.45
N GLY A 11 10.25 -4.62 8.71
CA GLY A 11 11.35 -4.06 9.48
C GLY A 11 11.90 -2.78 8.87
N LYS A 12 11.04 -1.99 8.24
CA LYS A 12 11.43 -0.79 7.50
C LYS A 12 10.49 0.36 7.77
N LYS A 13 10.99 1.57 7.56
CA LYS A 13 10.17 2.76 7.60
C LYS A 13 9.33 2.84 6.33
N VAL A 14 8.07 3.20 6.48
CA VAL A 14 7.16 3.38 5.35
C VAL A 14 6.95 4.87 5.13
N LEU A 15 7.17 5.31 3.90
CA LEU A 15 7.00 6.71 3.50
C LEU A 15 5.80 6.80 2.55
N LEU A 16 4.86 7.67 2.88
CA LEU A 16 3.73 7.95 2.00
C LEU A 16 4.00 9.23 1.23
N THR A 17 4.02 9.14 -0.09
CA THR A 17 4.21 10.31 -0.92
C THR A 17 2.98 11.21 -0.86
N ASN A 18 3.13 12.47 -1.30
CA ASN A 18 1.99 13.38 -1.38
C ASN A 18 0.89 12.82 -2.27
N HIS A 19 1.27 12.18 -3.37
CA HIS A 19 0.31 11.55 -4.27
C HIS A 19 -0.45 10.41 -3.58
N ALA A 20 0.24 9.63 -2.77
CA ALA A 20 -0.40 8.55 -2.02
C ALA A 20 -1.40 9.12 -1.02
N ILE A 21 -1.03 10.19 -0.32
CA ILE A 21 -1.92 10.83 0.64
C ILE A 21 -3.16 11.41 -0.06
N GLU A 22 -2.97 12.06 -1.20
CA GLU A 22 -4.08 12.57 -2.00
C GLU A 22 -5.02 11.45 -2.44
N SER A 23 -4.44 10.34 -2.86
CA SER A 23 -5.22 9.16 -3.27
C SER A 23 -6.05 8.62 -2.11
N MET A 24 -5.47 8.58 -0.91
CA MET A 24 -6.18 8.15 0.29
C MET A 24 -7.39 9.03 0.57
N VAL A 25 -7.20 10.34 0.48
CA VAL A 25 -8.29 11.28 0.72
C VAL A 25 -9.41 11.10 -0.31
N LYS A 26 -9.03 10.99 -1.57
CA LYS A 26 -10.02 10.81 -2.64
C LYS A 26 -10.81 9.52 -2.51
N ARG A 27 -10.19 8.48 -1.99
CA ARG A 27 -10.81 7.15 -1.90
C ARG A 27 -11.31 6.83 -0.50
N ASN A 28 -11.27 7.81 0.39
CA ASN A 28 -11.73 7.65 1.76
C ASN A 28 -11.02 6.50 2.48
N VAL A 29 -9.72 6.47 2.35
CA VAL A 29 -8.86 5.46 2.98
C VAL A 29 -8.11 6.11 4.13
N THR A 30 -8.16 5.50 5.31
CA THR A 30 -7.49 6.03 6.49
C THR A 30 -6.06 5.53 6.59
N LEU A 31 -5.26 6.23 7.39
CA LEU A 31 -3.88 5.79 7.67
C LEU A 31 -3.86 4.43 8.34
N ALA A 32 -4.79 4.18 9.25
CA ALA A 32 -4.90 2.89 9.93
C ALA A 32 -5.12 1.75 8.93
N GLU A 33 -5.95 2.00 7.90
CA GLU A 33 -6.18 1.02 6.85
C GLU A 33 -4.92 0.76 6.03
N VAL A 34 -4.17 1.80 5.71
CA VAL A 34 -2.91 1.65 4.97
C VAL A 34 -1.90 0.87 5.79
N LYS A 35 -1.78 1.17 7.08
CA LYS A 35 -0.88 0.41 7.95
C LYS A 35 -1.24 -1.07 7.96
N ARG A 36 -2.52 -1.37 8.10
CA ARG A 36 -2.99 -2.74 8.10
C ARG A 36 -2.76 -3.42 6.76
N LEU A 37 -2.97 -2.68 5.67
CA LEU A 37 -2.69 -3.18 4.33
C LEU A 37 -1.23 -3.62 4.20
N ILE A 38 -0.31 -2.82 4.67
CA ILE A 38 1.11 -3.13 4.57
C ILE A 38 1.51 -4.29 5.50
N GLU A 39 0.95 -4.33 6.71
CA GLU A 39 1.30 -5.37 7.67
C GLU A 39 0.66 -6.71 7.36
N GLU A 40 -0.55 -6.73 6.85
CA GLU A 40 -1.32 -7.94 6.65
C GLU A 40 -1.60 -8.29 5.19
N GLY A 41 -1.40 -7.34 4.29
CA GLY A 41 -1.71 -7.54 2.88
C GLY A 41 -0.74 -8.47 2.19
N GLN A 42 -1.14 -8.93 1.02
CA GLN A 42 -0.30 -9.80 0.22
C GLN A 42 0.60 -8.94 -0.67
N TYR A 43 1.90 -9.20 -0.58
CA TYR A 43 2.88 -8.48 -1.38
C TYR A 43 3.17 -9.25 -2.66
N ARG A 44 3.15 -8.54 -3.77
CA ARG A 44 3.52 -9.09 -5.07
C ARG A 44 4.59 -8.21 -5.71
N ALA A 45 5.76 -8.77 -5.87
CA ALA A 45 6.83 -8.08 -6.58
C ALA A 45 6.48 -8.01 -8.06
N LYS A 46 6.69 -6.84 -8.65
CA LYS A 46 6.44 -6.64 -10.07
C LYS A 46 7.75 -6.68 -10.83
N GLU A 47 8.61 -5.72 -10.54
CA GLU A 47 9.87 -5.59 -11.26
C GLU A 47 10.87 -4.85 -10.38
N GLY A 48 12.03 -5.44 -10.16
CA GLY A 48 13.03 -4.86 -9.29
C GLY A 48 12.49 -4.64 -7.89
N SER A 49 12.56 -3.40 -7.42
CA SER A 49 12.06 -3.02 -6.10
C SER A 49 10.58 -2.66 -6.10
N HIS A 50 9.95 -2.59 -7.27
CA HIS A 50 8.55 -2.23 -7.39
C HIS A 50 7.64 -3.40 -7.08
N GLY A 51 6.51 -3.12 -6.46
CA GLY A 51 5.54 -4.17 -6.14
C GLY A 51 4.20 -3.60 -5.74
N TRP A 52 3.31 -4.51 -5.47
CA TRP A 52 1.93 -4.22 -5.07
C TRP A 52 1.66 -4.90 -3.74
N ILE A 53 0.95 -4.21 -2.85
CA ILE A 53 0.44 -4.83 -1.61
C ILE A 53 -1.06 -4.65 -1.63
N PHE A 54 -1.80 -5.74 -1.49
CA PHE A 54 -3.25 -5.69 -1.53
C PHE A 54 -3.87 -6.51 -0.41
N HIS A 55 -5.08 -6.11 0.00
CA HIS A 55 -5.78 -6.77 1.09
C HIS A 55 -7.27 -6.46 0.99
N HIS A 56 -8.07 -7.47 1.29
CA HIS A 56 -9.52 -7.31 1.38
C HIS A 56 -9.90 -7.14 2.85
N PHE A 57 -10.54 -6.03 3.17
CA PHE A 57 -11.00 -5.75 4.53
C PHE A 57 -12.45 -6.16 4.68
N GLU A 58 -12.74 -6.90 5.74
CA GLU A 58 -14.11 -7.34 6.02
C GLU A 58 -15.08 -6.20 6.23
N SER A 59 -14.60 -5.08 6.73
CA SER A 59 -15.42 -3.90 7.00
C SER A 59 -15.68 -3.07 5.76
N ARG A 60 -15.13 -3.44 4.61
CA ARG A 60 -15.28 -2.72 3.36
C ARG A 60 -15.80 -3.63 2.28
N ASP A 61 -16.60 -3.06 1.37
CA ASP A 61 -17.08 -3.78 0.19
C ASP A 61 -16.02 -3.88 -0.90
N ASP A 62 -14.97 -3.08 -0.78
CA ASP A 62 -13.88 -3.06 -1.74
C ASP A 62 -12.60 -3.58 -1.10
N ASN A 63 -11.59 -3.80 -1.92
CA ASN A 63 -10.25 -4.14 -1.43
C ASN A 63 -9.34 -2.93 -1.61
N LEU A 64 -8.23 -2.93 -0.88
CA LEU A 64 -7.23 -1.90 -1.00
C LEU A 64 -5.98 -2.45 -1.63
N VAL A 65 -5.31 -1.62 -2.41
CA VAL A 65 -4.02 -1.95 -2.98
C VAL A 65 -3.15 -0.70 -2.97
N CYS A 66 -1.88 -0.86 -2.69
CA CYS A 66 -0.93 0.22 -2.84
C CYS A 66 0.21 -0.20 -3.74
N ALA A 67 0.66 0.74 -4.56
CA ALA A 67 1.86 0.57 -5.36
C ALA A 67 3.02 1.10 -4.54
N ALA A 68 4.03 0.28 -4.36
CA ALA A 68 5.14 0.63 -3.47
C ALA A 68 6.48 0.23 -4.07
N VAL A 69 7.51 0.94 -3.63
CA VAL A 69 8.90 0.59 -3.92
C VAL A 69 9.49 0.10 -2.60
N VAL A 70 9.91 -1.16 -2.58
CA VAL A 70 10.55 -1.74 -1.39
C VAL A 70 12.04 -1.59 -1.54
N ALA A 71 12.59 -0.54 -0.94
CA ALA A 71 14.01 -0.28 -0.94
C ALA A 71 14.67 -0.93 0.28
N GLU A 72 15.99 -0.87 0.35
CA GLU A 72 16.73 -1.47 1.46
C GLU A 72 16.34 -0.89 2.82
N GLU A 73 16.15 0.41 2.88
CA GLU A 73 15.94 1.12 4.13
C GLU A 73 14.49 1.54 4.36
N ALA A 74 13.68 1.54 3.33
CA ALA A 74 12.33 2.07 3.43
C ALA A 74 11.41 1.48 2.37
N ILE A 75 10.11 1.58 2.65
CA ILE A 75 9.08 1.27 1.68
C ILE A 75 8.45 2.61 1.29
N ILE A 76 8.41 2.90 0.01
CA ILE A 76 7.85 4.14 -0.50
C ILE A 76 6.52 3.83 -1.17
N VAL A 77 5.43 4.28 -0.56
CA VAL A 77 4.09 4.08 -1.12
C VAL A 77 3.81 5.20 -2.12
N LYS A 78 3.63 4.83 -3.37
CA LYS A 78 3.43 5.80 -4.44
C LYS A 78 1.98 6.18 -4.63
N THR A 79 1.06 5.23 -4.47
CA THR A 79 -0.36 5.50 -4.62
C THR A 79 -1.17 4.42 -3.91
N VAL A 80 -2.41 4.77 -3.57
CA VAL A 80 -3.36 3.85 -2.93
C VAL A 80 -4.61 3.79 -3.80
N MET A 81 -5.10 2.59 -4.06
CA MET A 81 -6.26 2.38 -4.91
C MET A 81 -7.29 1.47 -4.23
N VAL A 82 -8.52 1.53 -4.68
CA VAL A 82 -9.59 0.67 -4.21
C VAL A 82 -10.20 -0.09 -5.38
N ASN A 83 -10.94 -1.15 -5.07
CA ASN A 83 -11.59 -2.00 -6.08
C ASN A 83 -10.60 -2.58 -7.09
N TRP A 84 -9.38 -2.81 -6.64
CA TRP A 84 -8.37 -3.37 -7.48
C TRP A 84 -8.54 -4.89 -7.52
N LYS A 85 -8.46 -5.44 -8.71
CA LYS A 85 -8.45 -6.89 -8.88
C LYS A 85 -7.15 -7.29 -9.54
N GLU A 86 -6.51 -8.27 -8.95
CA GLU A 86 -5.37 -8.87 -9.61
C GLU A 86 -5.86 -9.57 -10.85
N ARG A 87 -5.35 -9.17 -11.99
CA ARG A 87 -5.68 -9.84 -13.22
C ARG A 87 -4.88 -11.11 -13.32
N ASP A 88 -5.59 -12.20 -13.46
CA ASP A 88 -4.96 -13.42 -13.91
C ASP A 88 -4.60 -13.19 -15.36
N THR A 89 -3.51 -12.54 -15.55
CA THR A 89 -3.06 -12.36 -16.92
C THR A 89 -2.67 -13.69 -17.47
N PRO A 90 -3.28 -14.01 -18.55
CA PRO A 90 -2.77 -15.15 -19.30
C PRO A 90 -1.33 -14.86 -19.72
#